data_317c71eea3c5e892b410fd7f2d309623
#
_entry.id   317c71eea3c5e892b410fd7f2d309623
#
_cell.length_a   1.000
_cell.length_b   1.000
_cell.length_c   1.000
_cell.angle_alpha   90.00
_cell.angle_beta   90.00
_cell.angle_gamma   90.00
#
_symmetry.space_group_name_H-M   'P 1'
#
loop_
_entity.id
_entity.type
_entity.pdbx_description
1 polymer ?
#
loop_
_entity_poly.entity_id
_entity_poly.type
_entity_poly.pdbx_seq_one_letter_code
_entity_poly.pdbx_strand_id
1 'polypeptide(L)'
;MEHTTAFNRRHALALAAAGLLPALSRAQASWPSKAVRFVVPFAPGGSSEIVARASAQELSRLLGQSVFVDNKPGGAGNVAMAEVARADDQHTVILGHIGTLAVNPFIFDKLPYDPLKDFKPVSLLAKVPSLYLVHPDLPVKNLKEFIALARKQPGRLNYGSAGNGSAGHLAMEYLKMATETFILHVPYRGTGPQLTDLLAGRLDAASVGAPAVMQFIKTGKLRCIATGTTQRLPQLPDVPTVAEQGWPGFEMTQWYGMLAPSSMPQAAVDKLAAACGKAMREPAALEHLAKDAAIAVGGTPAEFAAFIATERKRWQPVIARAKIKPD
;
A
#
# COMPACT_ATOMS: atom_id res chain seq x y z
N MET A 1 -51.77 70.96 -10.11
CA MET A 1 -50.33 71.11 -10.35
C MET A 1 -49.76 69.65 -10.44
N GLU A 2 -49.68 69.17 -11.68
CA GLU A 2 -49.11 67.81 -11.96
C GLU A 2 -47.63 67.96 -12.25
N HIS A 3 -46.80 67.35 -11.44
CA HIS A 3 -45.37 67.17 -11.71
C HIS A 3 -45.13 65.84 -12.43
N THR A 4 -45.06 65.93 -13.75
CA THR A 4 -44.57 64.86 -14.61
C THR A 4 -43.04 64.81 -14.55
N THR A 5 -42.49 63.83 -13.87
CA THR A 5 -41.03 63.51 -13.87
C THR A 5 -40.66 62.88 -15.18
N ALA A 6 -40.00 63.60 -16.08
CA ALA A 6 -39.46 63.06 -17.34
C ALA A 6 -38.33 62.10 -17.07
N PHE A 7 -38.52 60.82 -17.41
CA PHE A 7 -37.50 59.75 -17.35
C PHE A 7 -36.45 60.06 -18.44
N ASN A 8 -35.25 60.39 -18.02
CA ASN A 8 -34.17 60.86 -18.89
C ASN A 8 -33.52 59.70 -19.62
N ARG A 9 -33.58 59.65 -20.96
CA ARG A 9 -32.99 58.53 -21.83
C ARG A 9 -31.53 58.18 -21.51
N ARG A 10 -30.79 59.12 -20.92
CA ARG A 10 -29.41 58.90 -20.50
C ARG A 10 -29.29 57.90 -19.32
N HIS A 11 -30.27 57.82 -18.44
CA HIS A 11 -30.26 56.89 -17.32
C HIS A 11 -30.66 55.45 -17.75
N ALA A 12 -31.47 55.31 -18.78
CA ALA A 12 -31.81 54.02 -19.36
C ALA A 12 -30.63 53.34 -20.09
N LEU A 13 -29.78 54.15 -20.75
CA LEU A 13 -28.57 53.65 -21.42
C LEU A 13 -27.46 53.25 -20.43
N ALA A 14 -27.38 53.92 -19.26
CA ALA A 14 -26.41 53.54 -18.22
C ALA A 14 -26.76 52.26 -17.50
N LEU A 15 -28.06 51.97 -17.33
CA LEU A 15 -28.52 50.68 -16.73
C LEU A 15 -28.37 49.49 -17.70
N ALA A 16 -28.45 49.69 -19.02
CA ALA A 16 -28.25 48.66 -20.02
C ALA A 16 -26.76 48.26 -20.18
N ALA A 17 -25.82 49.18 -19.93
CA ALA A 17 -24.38 48.90 -19.98
C ALA A 17 -23.86 48.15 -18.75
N ALA A 18 -24.53 48.21 -17.59
CA ALA A 18 -24.14 47.51 -16.38
C ALA A 18 -24.52 45.99 -16.39
N GLY A 19 -25.42 45.60 -17.31
CA GLY A 19 -25.85 44.19 -17.44
C GLY A 19 -24.98 43.30 -18.33
N LEU A 20 -23.94 43.86 -18.97
CA LEU A 20 -23.05 43.15 -19.91
C LEU A 20 -21.64 42.86 -19.37
N LEU A 21 -21.45 42.86 -18.04
CA LEU A 21 -20.25 42.27 -17.48
C LEU A 21 -20.34 40.73 -17.72
N PRO A 22 -19.51 40.14 -18.58
CA PRO A 22 -19.44 38.69 -18.64
C PRO A 22 -19.07 38.25 -17.22
N ALA A 23 -19.97 37.49 -16.58
CA ALA A 23 -19.60 36.70 -15.43
C ALA A 23 -18.40 35.88 -15.90
N LEU A 24 -17.19 36.33 -15.59
CA LEU A 24 -15.98 35.51 -15.66
C LEU A 24 -16.22 34.37 -14.68
N SER A 25 -17.01 33.42 -15.15
CA SER A 25 -17.05 32.10 -14.57
C SER A 25 -15.58 31.64 -14.57
N ARG A 26 -14.90 31.85 -13.44
CA ARG A 26 -13.62 31.19 -13.19
C ARG A 26 -13.93 29.72 -13.40
N ALA A 27 -13.67 29.25 -14.60
CA ALA A 27 -13.62 27.81 -14.86
C ALA A 27 -12.67 27.26 -13.81
N GLN A 28 -13.24 26.70 -12.77
CA GLN A 28 -12.49 26.11 -11.67
C GLN A 28 -11.63 25.07 -12.33
N ALA A 29 -10.31 25.35 -12.42
CA ALA A 29 -9.37 24.52 -13.16
C ALA A 29 -9.62 23.08 -12.70
N SER A 30 -9.98 22.22 -13.66
CA SER A 30 -10.38 20.84 -13.32
C SER A 30 -9.22 20.16 -12.63
N TRP A 31 -9.42 19.71 -11.38
CA TRP A 31 -8.42 18.89 -10.70
C TRP A 31 -8.15 17.60 -11.50
N PRO A 32 -6.90 17.12 -11.62
CA PRO A 32 -5.67 17.76 -11.17
C PRO A 32 -5.21 18.85 -12.14
N SER A 33 -4.76 19.99 -11.60
CA SER A 33 -4.25 21.12 -12.37
C SER A 33 -2.74 21.08 -12.60
N LYS A 34 -2.05 20.15 -11.90
CA LYS A 34 -0.61 19.88 -11.99
C LYS A 34 -0.34 18.40 -11.72
N ALA A 35 0.91 18.00 -11.81
CA ALA A 35 1.33 16.63 -11.51
C ALA A 35 0.91 16.19 -10.09
N VAL A 36 0.47 14.94 -9.95
CA VAL A 36 0.09 14.31 -8.68
C VAL A 36 1.27 13.51 -8.15
N ARG A 37 1.69 13.82 -6.94
CA ARG A 37 2.75 13.12 -6.22
C ARG A 37 2.18 11.93 -5.48
N PHE A 38 2.60 10.72 -5.83
CA PHE A 38 2.21 9.48 -5.16
C PHE A 38 3.34 8.96 -4.28
N VAL A 39 3.26 9.26 -2.98
CA VAL A 39 4.28 8.89 -2.00
C VAL A 39 4.19 7.41 -1.67
N VAL A 40 5.33 6.71 -1.68
CA VAL A 40 5.48 5.31 -1.26
C VAL A 40 6.37 5.27 -0.01
N PRO A 41 5.88 4.76 1.15
CA PRO A 41 6.57 4.88 2.44
C PRO A 41 7.75 3.92 2.63
N PHE A 42 8.30 3.35 1.55
CA PHE A 42 9.39 2.39 1.57
C PHE A 42 10.45 2.67 0.49
N ALA A 43 11.66 2.14 0.69
CA ALA A 43 12.70 2.14 -0.33
C ALA A 43 12.26 1.34 -1.57
N PRO A 44 12.79 1.69 -2.75
CA PRO A 44 12.51 0.98 -4.00
C PRO A 44 12.79 -0.52 -3.95
N GLY A 45 12.19 -1.26 -4.91
CA GLY A 45 12.40 -2.70 -5.11
C GLY A 45 11.39 -3.60 -4.40
N GLY A 46 10.37 -3.05 -3.73
CA GLY A 46 9.30 -3.80 -3.08
C GLY A 46 8.00 -3.85 -3.88
N SER A 47 7.10 -4.76 -3.51
CA SER A 47 5.76 -4.88 -4.11
C SER A 47 4.94 -3.59 -3.99
N SER A 48 5.18 -2.78 -2.95
CA SER A 48 4.57 -1.45 -2.77
C SER A 48 4.87 -0.52 -3.94
N GLU A 49 6.15 -0.48 -4.38
CA GLU A 49 6.55 0.34 -5.52
C GLU A 49 5.99 -0.21 -6.84
N ILE A 50 6.01 -1.53 -7.04
CA ILE A 50 5.49 -2.18 -8.25
C ILE A 50 4.00 -1.84 -8.41
N VAL A 51 3.20 -1.98 -7.36
CA VAL A 51 1.77 -1.63 -7.38
C VAL A 51 1.57 -0.13 -7.59
N ALA A 52 2.36 0.72 -6.92
CA ALA A 52 2.26 2.16 -7.07
C ALA A 52 2.59 2.62 -8.51
N ARG A 53 3.66 2.09 -9.12
CA ARG A 53 4.04 2.45 -10.50
C ARG A 53 3.03 1.97 -11.53
N ALA A 54 2.54 0.73 -11.42
CA ALA A 54 1.47 0.22 -12.28
C ALA A 54 0.21 1.10 -12.21
N SER A 55 -0.19 1.48 -10.99
CA SER A 55 -1.32 2.39 -10.77
C SER A 55 -1.05 3.78 -11.34
N ALA A 56 0.13 4.36 -11.07
CA ALA A 56 0.50 5.71 -11.49
C ALA A 56 0.53 5.87 -13.01
N GLN A 57 0.97 4.84 -13.74
CA GLN A 57 0.99 4.84 -15.20
C GLN A 57 -0.43 5.01 -15.77
N GLU A 58 -1.38 4.20 -15.31
CA GLU A 58 -2.76 4.27 -15.81
C GLU A 58 -3.48 5.53 -15.30
N LEU A 59 -3.23 5.94 -14.07
CA LEU A 59 -3.78 7.18 -13.52
C LEU A 59 -3.30 8.40 -14.30
N SER A 60 -2.04 8.44 -14.74
CA SER A 60 -1.52 9.54 -15.57
C SER A 60 -2.30 9.66 -16.88
N ARG A 61 -2.59 8.53 -17.52
CA ARG A 61 -3.38 8.48 -18.75
C ARG A 61 -4.83 8.95 -18.52
N LEU A 62 -5.47 8.46 -17.45
CA LEU A 62 -6.87 8.73 -17.16
C LEU A 62 -7.13 10.16 -16.65
N LEU A 63 -6.18 10.73 -15.92
CA LEU A 63 -6.30 12.08 -15.33
C LEU A 63 -5.79 13.19 -16.26
N GLY A 64 -5.02 12.83 -17.31
CA GLY A 64 -4.41 13.81 -18.22
C GLY A 64 -3.29 14.64 -17.59
N GLN A 65 -2.79 14.22 -16.42
CA GLN A 65 -1.69 14.82 -15.70
C GLN A 65 -0.74 13.73 -15.19
N SER A 66 0.55 14.04 -15.10
CA SER A 66 1.53 13.08 -14.58
C SER A 66 1.22 12.68 -13.14
N VAL A 67 1.18 11.37 -12.87
CA VAL A 67 1.20 10.81 -11.52
C VAL A 67 2.55 10.16 -11.33
N PHE A 68 3.39 10.68 -10.43
CA PHE A 68 4.74 10.17 -10.23
C PHE A 68 4.93 9.58 -8.84
N VAL A 69 5.67 8.47 -8.78
CA VAL A 69 6.00 7.77 -7.54
C VAL A 69 7.20 8.43 -6.89
N ASP A 70 7.06 8.79 -5.60
CA ASP A 70 8.12 9.33 -4.75
C ASP A 70 8.33 8.41 -3.54
N ASN A 71 9.46 7.68 -3.52
CA ASN A 71 9.80 6.77 -2.43
C ASN A 71 10.38 7.53 -1.23
N LYS A 72 9.70 7.46 -0.07
CA LYS A 72 10.11 8.11 1.19
C LYS A 72 10.21 7.08 2.33
N PRO A 73 11.32 6.35 2.43
CA PRO A 73 11.50 5.36 3.48
C PRO A 73 11.80 6.00 4.85
N GLY A 74 11.46 5.29 5.92
CA GLY A 74 11.84 5.64 7.29
C GLY A 74 10.73 5.37 8.32
N GLY A 75 11.15 4.99 9.55
CA GLY A 75 10.26 4.79 10.69
C GLY A 75 9.07 3.86 10.41
N ALA A 76 9.28 2.73 9.75
CA ALA A 76 8.21 1.80 9.36
C ALA A 76 7.11 2.44 8.45
N GLY A 77 7.49 3.45 7.68
CA GLY A 77 6.57 4.26 6.86
C GLY A 77 5.98 5.48 7.59
N ASN A 78 6.19 5.60 8.90
CA ASN A 78 5.59 6.67 9.71
C ASN A 78 6.07 8.07 9.30
N VAL A 79 7.31 8.19 8.80
CA VAL A 79 7.85 9.48 8.32
C VAL A 79 7.05 9.99 7.12
N ALA A 80 6.84 9.13 6.13
CA ALA A 80 6.06 9.49 4.94
C ALA A 80 4.59 9.75 5.27
N MET A 81 3.97 8.92 6.12
CA MET A 81 2.59 9.12 6.57
C MET A 81 2.43 10.49 7.26
N ALA A 82 3.34 10.85 8.17
CA ALA A 82 3.30 12.13 8.88
C ALA A 82 3.52 13.34 7.94
N GLU A 83 4.34 13.19 6.91
CA GLU A 83 4.54 14.23 5.90
C GLU A 83 3.24 14.46 5.10
N VAL A 84 2.64 13.38 4.60
CA VAL A 84 1.44 13.49 3.75
C VAL A 84 0.20 13.88 4.57
N ALA A 85 0.10 13.50 5.84
CA ALA A 85 -0.97 13.94 6.73
C ALA A 85 -1.06 15.48 6.83
N ARG A 86 0.07 16.18 6.65
CA ARG A 86 0.18 17.66 6.71
C ARG A 86 0.20 18.31 5.33
N ALA A 87 0.12 17.54 4.26
CA ALA A 87 0.14 18.12 2.91
C ALA A 87 -1.17 18.88 2.64
N ASP A 88 -1.05 20.09 2.10
CA ASP A 88 -2.15 20.99 1.76
C ASP A 88 -2.18 21.38 0.28
N ASP A 89 -1.27 20.84 -0.52
CA ASP A 89 -1.08 21.14 -1.94
C ASP A 89 -2.15 20.54 -2.87
N GLN A 90 -3.08 19.76 -2.32
CA GLN A 90 -4.18 19.06 -2.99
C GLN A 90 -3.77 18.11 -4.12
N HIS A 91 -2.45 17.83 -4.28
CA HIS A 91 -1.90 16.98 -5.34
C HIS A 91 -0.92 15.92 -4.80
N THR A 92 -0.83 15.79 -3.48
CA THR A 92 -0.02 14.75 -2.83
C THR A 92 -0.94 13.68 -2.25
N VAL A 93 -0.67 12.40 -2.58
CA VAL A 93 -1.35 11.22 -2.07
C VAL A 93 -0.32 10.20 -1.59
N ILE A 94 -0.73 9.20 -0.82
CA ILE A 94 0.18 8.20 -0.26
C ILE A 94 -0.34 6.78 -0.44
N LEU A 95 0.57 5.84 -0.61
CA LEU A 95 0.30 4.41 -0.52
C LEU A 95 0.17 4.01 0.95
N GLY A 96 -1.04 3.65 1.36
CA GLY A 96 -1.32 2.97 2.62
C GLY A 96 -1.21 1.45 2.46
N HIS A 97 -0.81 0.77 3.52
CA HIS A 97 -0.72 -0.69 3.53
C HIS A 97 -1.00 -1.23 4.93
N ILE A 98 -1.01 -2.56 5.07
CA ILE A 98 -1.29 -3.26 6.33
C ILE A 98 -0.46 -2.70 7.50
N GLY A 99 0.83 -2.41 7.30
CA GLY A 99 1.72 -1.87 8.34
C GLY A 99 1.25 -0.51 8.84
N THR A 100 1.17 0.49 7.96
CA THR A 100 0.85 1.87 8.36
C THR A 100 -0.59 2.06 8.85
N LEU A 101 -1.52 1.21 8.43
CA LEU A 101 -2.95 1.37 8.72
C LEU A 101 -3.50 0.39 9.76
N ALA A 102 -2.95 -0.82 9.85
CA ALA A 102 -3.49 -1.89 10.70
C ALA A 102 -2.48 -2.49 11.70
N VAL A 103 -1.18 -2.15 11.62
CA VAL A 103 -0.16 -2.65 12.56
C VAL A 103 0.42 -1.52 13.42
N ASN A 104 0.98 -0.48 12.79
CA ASN A 104 1.66 0.61 13.49
C ASN A 104 0.81 1.27 14.59
N PRO A 105 -0.52 1.44 14.42
CA PRO A 105 -1.38 1.98 15.47
C PRO A 105 -1.43 1.15 16.77
N PHE A 106 -0.99 -0.10 16.73
CA PHE A 106 -1.01 -1.00 17.89
C PHE A 106 0.38 -1.30 18.45
N ILE A 107 1.46 -0.94 17.74
CA ILE A 107 2.82 -1.25 18.16
C ILE A 107 3.64 -0.01 18.55
N PHE A 108 3.27 1.18 18.06
CA PHE A 108 3.94 2.43 18.40
C PHE A 108 3.15 3.20 19.46
N ASP A 109 3.75 3.52 20.59
CA ASP A 109 3.10 4.32 21.67
C ASP A 109 2.73 5.73 21.19
N LYS A 110 3.52 6.30 20.30
CA LYS A 110 3.31 7.63 19.71
C LYS A 110 3.44 7.56 18.19
N LEU A 111 2.30 7.57 17.50
CA LEU A 111 2.28 7.74 16.05
C LEU A 111 2.24 9.24 15.72
N PRO A 112 3.04 9.70 14.73
CA PRO A 112 3.00 11.09 14.30
C PRO A 112 1.83 11.42 13.35
N TYR A 113 0.88 10.51 13.19
CA TYR A 113 -0.35 10.64 12.41
C TYR A 113 -1.47 9.77 13.01
N ASP A 114 -2.72 10.14 12.71
CA ASP A 114 -3.89 9.31 12.99
C ASP A 114 -4.38 8.68 11.66
N PRO A 115 -4.28 7.35 11.49
CA PRO A 115 -4.64 6.70 10.23
C PRO A 115 -6.13 6.83 9.86
N LEU A 116 -7.00 7.18 10.80
CA LEU A 116 -8.44 7.32 10.59
C LEU A 116 -8.91 8.76 10.42
N LYS A 117 -8.16 9.75 10.94
CA LYS A 117 -8.55 11.16 10.92
C LYS A 117 -7.76 11.98 9.92
N ASP A 118 -6.48 11.68 9.74
CA ASP A 118 -5.58 12.48 8.90
C ASP A 118 -5.65 12.11 7.42
N PHE A 119 -6.38 11.03 7.09
CA PHE A 119 -6.47 10.52 5.73
C PHE A 119 -7.91 10.19 5.33
N LYS A 120 -8.18 10.38 4.04
CA LYS A 120 -9.36 9.90 3.34
C LYS A 120 -8.98 8.67 2.51
N PRO A 121 -9.60 7.50 2.72
CA PRO A 121 -9.45 6.37 1.81
C PRO A 121 -9.86 6.75 0.39
N VAL A 122 -9.07 6.37 -0.61
CA VAL A 122 -9.36 6.58 -2.03
C VAL A 122 -9.78 5.27 -2.67
N SER A 123 -8.89 4.27 -2.68
CA SER A 123 -9.18 2.97 -3.27
C SER A 123 -8.19 1.90 -2.79
N LEU A 124 -8.66 0.68 -2.59
CA LEU A 124 -7.79 -0.48 -2.47
C LEU A 124 -7.25 -0.83 -3.86
N LEU A 125 -5.95 -0.65 -4.09
CA LEU A 125 -5.33 -0.85 -5.41
C LEU A 125 -5.09 -2.32 -5.71
N ALA A 126 -4.43 -3.03 -4.78
CA ALA A 126 -4.10 -4.43 -4.99
C ALA A 126 -3.97 -5.23 -3.69
N LYS A 127 -4.23 -6.54 -3.80
CA LYS A 127 -3.85 -7.56 -2.81
C LYS A 127 -2.65 -8.32 -3.35
N VAL A 128 -1.70 -8.63 -2.46
CA VAL A 128 -0.42 -9.24 -2.83
C VAL A 128 -0.15 -10.43 -1.91
N PRO A 129 -0.07 -11.65 -2.45
CA PRO A 129 0.30 -12.83 -1.68
C PRO A 129 1.65 -12.66 -0.97
N SER A 130 1.72 -13.04 0.30
CA SER A 130 2.98 -13.16 1.04
C SER A 130 3.63 -14.50 0.73
N LEU A 131 4.89 -14.47 0.31
CA LEU A 131 5.70 -15.67 0.07
C LEU A 131 6.72 -15.81 1.18
N TYR A 132 6.89 -17.02 1.67
CA TYR A 132 7.92 -17.38 2.65
C TYR A 132 9.12 -17.94 1.92
N LEU A 133 10.25 -17.27 2.07
CA LEU A 133 11.45 -17.46 1.28
C LEU A 133 12.63 -17.83 2.18
N VAL A 134 13.51 -18.64 1.64
CA VAL A 134 14.81 -18.94 2.25
C VAL A 134 15.92 -18.79 1.22
N HIS A 135 17.16 -18.53 1.69
CA HIS A 135 18.34 -18.63 0.83
C HIS A 135 18.53 -20.09 0.40
N PRO A 136 18.90 -20.39 -0.86
CA PRO A 136 19.03 -21.75 -1.37
C PRO A 136 20.05 -22.62 -0.62
N ASP A 137 21.07 -22.02 -0.01
CA ASP A 137 22.09 -22.74 0.78
C ASP A 137 21.57 -23.23 2.13
N LEU A 138 20.44 -22.69 2.61
CA LEU A 138 19.80 -23.25 3.81
C LEU A 138 19.29 -24.67 3.51
N PRO A 139 19.67 -25.72 4.28
CA PRO A 139 19.38 -27.09 3.98
C PRO A 139 17.94 -27.49 4.29
N VAL A 140 16.98 -26.73 3.72
CA VAL A 140 15.53 -26.96 3.85
C VAL A 140 14.85 -26.82 2.48
N LYS A 141 13.86 -27.67 2.21
CA LYS A 141 13.13 -27.70 0.93
C LYS A 141 11.69 -27.19 1.03
N ASN A 142 11.12 -27.17 2.23
CA ASN A 142 9.73 -26.81 2.50
C ASN A 142 9.61 -26.18 3.89
N LEU A 143 8.41 -25.69 4.22
CA LEU A 143 8.16 -25.02 5.49
C LEU A 143 8.32 -25.97 6.69
N LYS A 144 7.92 -27.24 6.57
CA LYS A 144 8.06 -28.20 7.68
C LYS A 144 9.51 -28.40 8.07
N GLU A 145 10.40 -28.54 7.09
CA GLU A 145 11.85 -28.67 7.33
C GLU A 145 12.43 -27.38 7.92
N PHE A 146 12.00 -26.21 7.44
CA PHE A 146 12.41 -24.92 8.00
C PHE A 146 12.00 -24.78 9.47
N ILE A 147 10.75 -25.12 9.81
CA ILE A 147 10.26 -25.08 11.18
C ILE A 147 10.99 -26.09 12.07
N ALA A 148 11.26 -27.30 11.58
CA ALA A 148 12.03 -28.30 12.32
C ALA A 148 13.45 -27.81 12.62
N LEU A 149 14.11 -27.16 11.64
CA LEU A 149 15.43 -26.55 11.82
C LEU A 149 15.40 -25.40 12.84
N ALA A 150 14.40 -24.51 12.75
CA ALA A 150 14.23 -23.40 13.68
C ALA A 150 13.99 -23.87 15.13
N ARG A 151 13.21 -24.95 15.31
CA ARG A 151 12.97 -25.56 16.64
C ARG A 151 14.21 -26.24 17.19
N LYS A 152 15.02 -26.88 16.34
CA LYS A 152 16.29 -27.51 16.73
C LYS A 152 17.36 -26.50 17.14
N GLN A 153 17.30 -25.29 16.59
CA GLN A 153 18.29 -24.23 16.77
C GLN A 153 17.61 -22.89 17.10
N PRO A 154 16.94 -22.74 18.27
CA PRO A 154 16.25 -21.51 18.62
C PRO A 154 17.17 -20.29 18.60
N GLY A 155 16.78 -19.22 17.90
CA GLY A 155 17.53 -17.97 17.79
C GLY A 155 18.80 -18.03 16.94
N ARG A 156 19.11 -19.14 16.27
CA ARG A 156 20.25 -19.25 15.33
C ARG A 156 19.89 -18.73 13.95
N LEU A 157 18.67 -19.00 13.49
CA LEU A 157 18.17 -18.49 12.23
C LEU A 157 17.73 -17.03 12.39
N ASN A 158 17.91 -16.27 11.31
CA ASN A 158 17.44 -14.90 11.21
C ASN A 158 16.48 -14.72 10.03
N TYR A 159 15.66 -13.69 10.10
CA TYR A 159 14.84 -13.26 8.98
C TYR A 159 14.89 -11.74 8.79
N GLY A 160 14.87 -11.30 7.53
CA GLY A 160 14.78 -9.90 7.19
C GLY A 160 13.35 -9.42 7.02
N SER A 161 13.11 -8.13 7.27
CA SER A 161 11.87 -7.44 6.92
C SER A 161 12.13 -6.07 6.32
N ALA A 162 11.10 -5.46 5.72
CA ALA A 162 11.17 -4.08 5.23
C ALA A 162 11.11 -3.02 6.36
N GLY A 163 11.30 -3.44 7.60
CA GLY A 163 11.28 -2.66 8.83
C GLY A 163 10.14 -3.09 9.77
N ASN A 164 10.21 -2.60 11.01
CA ASN A 164 9.23 -2.91 12.06
C ASN A 164 7.84 -2.48 11.63
N GLY A 165 6.83 -3.34 11.88
CA GLY A 165 5.47 -3.09 11.45
C GLY A 165 5.22 -3.29 9.95
N SER A 166 6.25 -3.60 9.14
CA SER A 166 6.03 -3.92 7.72
C SER A 166 5.23 -5.22 7.55
N ALA A 167 4.64 -5.41 6.37
CA ALA A 167 3.90 -6.63 6.06
C ALA A 167 4.76 -7.90 6.20
N GLY A 168 6.04 -7.84 5.81
CA GLY A 168 6.99 -8.95 5.97
C GLY A 168 7.30 -9.26 7.44
N HIS A 169 7.44 -8.23 8.28
CA HIS A 169 7.59 -8.38 9.72
C HIS A 169 6.37 -9.08 10.32
N LEU A 170 5.15 -8.53 10.08
CA LEU A 170 3.91 -9.14 10.55
C LEU A 170 3.76 -10.59 10.10
N ALA A 171 4.08 -10.89 8.83
CA ALA A 171 3.98 -12.22 8.27
C ALA A 171 4.89 -13.23 8.99
N MET A 172 6.13 -12.85 9.27
CA MET A 172 7.08 -13.71 9.97
C MET A 172 6.72 -13.86 11.45
N GLU A 173 6.31 -12.80 12.13
CA GLU A 173 5.86 -12.90 13.52
C GLU A 173 4.59 -13.75 13.67
N TYR A 174 3.65 -13.61 12.71
CA TYR A 174 2.48 -14.48 12.66
C TYR A 174 2.86 -15.97 12.43
N LEU A 175 3.81 -16.23 11.54
CA LEU A 175 4.35 -17.57 11.34
C LEU A 175 5.03 -18.11 12.60
N LYS A 176 5.91 -17.33 13.23
CA LYS A 176 6.59 -17.69 14.49
C LYS A 176 5.60 -18.06 15.59
N MET A 177 4.54 -17.24 15.73
CA MET A 177 3.46 -17.49 16.70
C MET A 177 2.72 -18.80 16.39
N ALA A 178 2.34 -19.02 15.12
CA ALA A 178 1.59 -20.19 14.71
C ALA A 178 2.42 -21.49 14.80
N THR A 179 3.74 -21.39 14.66
CA THR A 179 4.67 -22.55 14.62
C THR A 179 5.45 -22.72 15.93
N GLU A 180 5.29 -21.83 16.90
CA GLU A 180 6.03 -21.83 18.17
C GLU A 180 7.55 -21.88 17.95
N THR A 181 8.07 -21.03 17.06
CA THR A 181 9.49 -20.94 16.75
C THR A 181 10.08 -19.61 17.19
N PHE A 182 11.42 -19.60 17.42
CA PHE A 182 12.16 -18.40 17.71
C PHE A 182 13.22 -18.17 16.63
N ILE A 183 13.00 -17.12 15.81
CA ILE A 183 13.84 -16.71 14.69
C ILE A 183 14.13 -15.23 14.88
N LEU A 184 15.39 -14.79 14.78
CA LEU A 184 15.80 -13.40 15.01
C LEU A 184 15.32 -12.48 13.89
N HIS A 185 14.82 -11.31 14.25
CA HIS A 185 14.40 -10.28 13.31
C HIS A 185 15.55 -9.33 12.97
N VAL A 186 15.72 -9.01 11.68
CA VAL A 186 16.64 -8.01 11.16
C VAL A 186 15.85 -6.99 10.32
N PRO A 187 15.59 -5.76 10.84
CA PRO A 187 14.83 -4.75 10.13
C PRO A 187 15.68 -3.99 9.11
N TYR A 188 15.07 -3.68 7.95
CA TYR A 188 15.64 -2.86 6.88
C TYR A 188 14.72 -1.66 6.58
N ARG A 189 15.26 -0.66 5.84
CA ARG A 189 14.48 0.52 5.43
C ARG A 189 13.57 0.27 4.20
N GLY A 190 13.28 -0.99 3.89
CA GLY A 190 12.45 -1.40 2.75
C GLY A 190 12.87 -2.75 2.19
N THR A 191 12.09 -3.27 1.24
CA THR A 191 12.31 -4.60 0.65
C THR A 191 13.58 -4.67 -0.20
N GLY A 192 13.97 -3.61 -0.90
CA GLY A 192 15.16 -3.61 -1.75
C GLY A 192 16.44 -3.98 -0.99
N PRO A 193 16.86 -3.22 0.04
CA PRO A 193 18.02 -3.56 0.86
C PRO A 193 17.88 -4.91 1.57
N GLN A 194 16.69 -5.31 2.04
CA GLN A 194 16.42 -6.63 2.60
C GLN A 194 16.73 -7.75 1.60
N LEU A 195 16.28 -7.62 0.34
CA LEU A 195 16.51 -8.61 -0.71
C LEU A 195 17.99 -8.70 -1.09
N THR A 196 18.71 -7.60 -1.08
CA THR A 196 20.16 -7.61 -1.32
C THR A 196 20.87 -8.54 -0.35
N ASP A 197 20.55 -8.47 0.94
CA ASP A 197 21.16 -9.30 1.96
C ASP A 197 20.63 -10.75 1.97
N LEU A 198 19.35 -10.96 1.64
CA LEU A 198 18.80 -12.31 1.49
C LEU A 198 19.44 -13.05 0.31
N LEU A 199 19.62 -12.38 -0.84
CA LEU A 199 20.28 -12.94 -2.03
C LEU A 199 21.77 -13.20 -1.83
N ALA A 200 22.40 -12.48 -0.91
CA ALA A 200 23.80 -12.68 -0.53
C ALA A 200 23.98 -13.72 0.60
N GLY A 201 22.91 -14.36 1.06
CA GLY A 201 22.98 -15.36 2.15
C GLY A 201 23.28 -14.78 3.54
N ARG A 202 23.16 -13.46 3.72
CA ARG A 202 23.31 -12.82 5.05
C ARG A 202 22.04 -12.97 5.90
N LEU A 203 20.92 -13.26 5.26
CA LEU A 203 19.66 -13.61 5.87
C LEU A 203 19.30 -15.03 5.50
N ASP A 204 18.79 -15.80 6.48
CA ASP A 204 18.32 -17.17 6.28
C ASP A 204 16.94 -17.20 5.61
N ALA A 205 16.06 -16.27 6.00
CA ALA A 205 14.67 -16.25 5.58
C ALA A 205 14.09 -14.84 5.42
N ALA A 206 12.94 -14.75 4.75
CA ALA A 206 12.11 -13.55 4.71
C ALA A 206 10.67 -13.91 4.31
N SER A 207 9.71 -13.05 4.67
CA SER A 207 8.41 -13.01 3.99
C SER A 207 8.33 -11.75 3.14
N VAL A 208 8.04 -11.92 1.85
CA VAL A 208 8.00 -10.83 0.86
C VAL A 208 6.78 -11.00 -0.05
N GLY A 209 6.22 -9.88 -0.53
CA GLY A 209 5.14 -9.92 -1.51
C GLY A 209 5.61 -10.49 -2.85
N ALA A 210 4.78 -11.33 -3.46
CA ALA A 210 5.11 -12.07 -4.67
C ALA A 210 5.76 -11.23 -5.79
N PRO A 211 5.25 -10.05 -6.21
CA PRO A 211 5.83 -9.30 -7.31
C PRO A 211 7.32 -8.97 -7.17
N ALA A 212 7.77 -8.71 -5.94
CA ALA A 212 9.17 -8.34 -5.71
C ALA A 212 10.16 -9.50 -5.85
N VAL A 213 9.69 -10.76 -5.85
CA VAL A 213 10.57 -11.93 -5.72
C VAL A 213 10.35 -13.02 -6.77
N MET A 214 9.27 -12.95 -7.57
CA MET A 214 8.95 -13.98 -8.55
C MET A 214 10.12 -14.30 -9.49
N GLN A 215 10.87 -13.29 -9.95
CA GLN A 215 12.02 -13.50 -10.82
C GLN A 215 13.17 -14.25 -10.11
N PHE A 216 13.39 -13.99 -8.83
CA PHE A 216 14.42 -14.68 -8.05
C PHE A 216 14.05 -16.13 -7.76
N ILE A 217 12.75 -16.41 -7.58
CA ILE A 217 12.25 -17.79 -7.43
C ILE A 217 12.41 -18.56 -8.74
N LYS A 218 11.96 -17.98 -9.87
CA LYS A 218 12.05 -18.59 -11.21
C LYS A 218 13.49 -18.89 -11.63
N THR A 219 14.46 -18.08 -11.18
CA THR A 219 15.89 -18.27 -11.48
C THR A 219 16.63 -19.10 -10.41
N GLY A 220 15.94 -19.61 -9.40
CA GLY A 220 16.53 -20.43 -8.32
C GLY A 220 17.41 -19.65 -7.34
N LYS A 221 17.45 -18.32 -7.44
CA LYS A 221 18.22 -17.47 -6.51
C LYS A 221 17.59 -17.37 -5.12
N LEU A 222 16.31 -17.64 -5.02
CA LEU A 222 15.56 -17.81 -3.76
C LEU A 222 14.69 -19.04 -3.84
N ARG A 223 14.51 -19.73 -2.71
CA ARG A 223 13.58 -20.83 -2.58
C ARG A 223 12.32 -20.37 -1.87
N CYS A 224 11.16 -20.51 -2.53
CA CYS A 224 9.87 -20.30 -1.90
C CYS A 224 9.44 -21.62 -1.22
N ILE A 225 9.28 -21.59 0.09
CA ILE A 225 8.95 -22.79 0.91
C ILE A 225 7.48 -22.86 1.31
N ALA A 226 6.74 -21.74 1.20
CA ALA A 226 5.29 -21.68 1.40
C ALA A 226 4.70 -20.38 0.83
N THR A 227 3.40 -20.41 0.52
CA THR A 227 2.59 -19.23 0.26
C THR A 227 1.67 -18.98 1.45
N GLY A 228 1.42 -17.70 1.75
CA GLY A 228 0.49 -17.27 2.81
C GLY A 228 -0.97 -17.25 2.37
N THR A 229 -1.28 -17.71 1.18
CA THR A 229 -2.63 -17.72 0.61
C THR A 229 -3.44 -18.94 1.08
N THR A 230 -4.77 -18.86 0.93
CA THR A 230 -5.68 -19.98 1.24
C THR A 230 -5.62 -21.11 0.21
N GLN A 231 -5.16 -20.80 -1.01
CA GLN A 231 -4.96 -21.74 -2.10
C GLN A 231 -3.59 -21.50 -2.74
N ARG A 232 -3.03 -22.53 -3.40
CA ARG A 232 -1.78 -22.38 -4.14
C ARG A 232 -1.90 -21.34 -5.24
N LEU A 233 -0.81 -20.66 -5.52
CA LEU A 233 -0.76 -19.67 -6.60
C LEU A 233 -0.59 -20.38 -7.95
N PRO A 234 -1.36 -20.01 -8.99
CA PRO A 234 -1.16 -20.55 -10.35
C PRO A 234 0.27 -20.34 -10.88
N GLN A 235 0.95 -19.28 -10.45
CA GLN A 235 2.32 -18.96 -10.82
C GLN A 235 3.37 -19.83 -10.09
N LEU A 236 2.96 -20.51 -9.00
CA LEU A 236 3.80 -21.38 -8.15
C LEU A 236 3.01 -22.62 -7.74
N PRO A 237 2.54 -23.46 -8.68
CA PRO A 237 1.62 -24.57 -8.39
C PRO A 237 2.24 -25.67 -7.49
N ASP A 238 3.54 -25.80 -7.52
CA ASP A 238 4.28 -26.79 -6.71
C ASP A 238 4.58 -26.30 -5.29
N VAL A 239 4.35 -25.02 -4.98
CA VAL A 239 4.61 -24.47 -3.66
C VAL A 239 3.34 -24.56 -2.81
N PRO A 240 3.33 -25.37 -1.74
CA PRO A 240 2.16 -25.50 -0.87
C PRO A 240 1.92 -24.22 -0.05
N THR A 241 0.68 -24.02 0.37
CA THR A 241 0.35 -22.98 1.34
C THR A 241 0.86 -23.35 2.74
N VAL A 242 0.95 -22.37 3.64
CA VAL A 242 1.25 -22.63 5.05
C VAL A 242 0.17 -23.54 5.65
N ALA A 243 -1.11 -23.33 5.29
CA ALA A 243 -2.23 -24.14 5.76
C ALA A 243 -2.11 -25.61 5.35
N GLU A 244 -1.74 -25.90 4.09
CA GLU A 244 -1.52 -27.27 3.59
C GLU A 244 -0.36 -27.99 4.30
N GLN A 245 0.61 -27.24 4.80
CA GLN A 245 1.78 -27.80 5.47
C GLN A 245 1.59 -28.06 6.97
N GLY A 246 0.39 -27.83 7.53
CA GLY A 246 0.06 -28.25 8.90
C GLY A 246 -0.46 -27.14 9.80
N TRP A 247 -0.72 -25.94 9.27
CA TRP A 247 -1.29 -24.81 10.03
C TRP A 247 -2.63 -24.36 9.42
N PRO A 248 -3.69 -25.16 9.58
CA PRO A 248 -4.99 -24.86 8.96
C PRO A 248 -5.53 -23.51 9.42
N GLY A 249 -6.14 -22.77 8.50
CA GLY A 249 -6.64 -21.42 8.75
C GLY A 249 -5.58 -20.32 8.71
N PHE A 250 -4.30 -20.66 8.50
CA PHE A 250 -3.27 -19.65 8.29
C PHE A 250 -3.48 -18.95 6.95
N GLU A 251 -3.60 -17.62 7.01
CA GLU A 251 -3.69 -16.77 5.84
C GLU A 251 -2.93 -15.47 6.08
N MET A 252 -2.05 -15.11 5.16
CA MET A 252 -1.32 -13.85 5.15
C MET A 252 -1.21 -13.29 3.75
N THR A 253 -1.96 -12.23 3.49
CA THR A 253 -1.95 -11.46 2.24
C THR A 253 -1.65 -10.00 2.55
N GLN A 254 -0.69 -9.43 1.87
CA GLN A 254 -0.42 -8.00 1.91
C GLN A 254 -1.44 -7.26 1.05
N TRP A 255 -1.62 -5.97 1.32
CA TRP A 255 -2.48 -5.13 0.51
C TRP A 255 -1.98 -3.70 0.47
N TYR A 256 -2.31 -3.02 -0.61
CA TYR A 256 -1.91 -1.65 -0.89
C TYR A 256 -3.10 -0.86 -1.38
N GLY A 257 -3.29 0.32 -0.83
CA GLY A 257 -4.35 1.23 -1.25
C GLY A 257 -3.88 2.67 -1.28
N MET A 258 -4.58 3.52 -1.98
CA MET A 258 -4.29 4.94 -2.04
C MET A 258 -5.09 5.68 -0.98
N LEU A 259 -4.42 6.61 -0.31
CA LEU A 259 -5.00 7.56 0.65
C LEU A 259 -4.70 8.98 0.20
N ALA A 260 -5.65 9.87 0.43
CA ALA A 260 -5.46 11.30 0.33
C ALA A 260 -5.35 11.93 1.73
N PRO A 261 -4.61 13.03 1.94
CA PRO A 261 -4.66 13.75 3.20
C PRO A 261 -6.07 14.30 3.46
N SER A 262 -6.46 14.45 4.72
CA SER A 262 -7.79 14.94 5.11
C SER A 262 -8.10 16.35 4.58
N SER A 263 -7.07 17.16 4.31
CA SER A 263 -7.13 18.48 3.70
C SER A 263 -7.59 18.47 2.23
N MET A 264 -7.43 17.34 1.52
CA MET A 264 -7.79 17.25 0.09
C MET A 264 -9.31 17.43 -0.09
N PRO A 265 -9.78 18.29 -1.02
CA PRO A 265 -11.20 18.47 -1.30
C PRO A 265 -11.88 17.17 -1.71
N GLN A 266 -13.10 16.93 -1.25
CA GLN A 266 -13.83 15.68 -1.51
C GLN A 266 -14.01 15.41 -3.01
N ALA A 267 -14.30 16.45 -3.80
CA ALA A 267 -14.42 16.30 -5.26
C ALA A 267 -13.13 15.79 -5.93
N ALA A 268 -11.95 16.16 -5.41
CA ALA A 268 -10.67 15.62 -5.90
C ALA A 268 -10.50 14.15 -5.49
N VAL A 269 -10.87 13.79 -4.25
CA VAL A 269 -10.85 12.41 -3.77
C VAL A 269 -11.78 11.53 -4.60
N ASP A 270 -12.99 11.99 -4.89
CA ASP A 270 -13.99 11.25 -5.67
C ASP A 270 -13.52 11.02 -7.11
N LYS A 271 -12.93 12.06 -7.73
CA LYS A 271 -12.34 11.95 -9.09
C LYS A 271 -11.17 10.96 -9.11
N LEU A 272 -10.32 11.02 -8.10
CA LEU A 272 -9.18 10.11 -7.96
C LEU A 272 -9.65 8.66 -7.73
N ALA A 273 -10.66 8.45 -6.88
CA ALA A 273 -11.24 7.13 -6.62
C ALA A 273 -11.86 6.52 -7.90
N ALA A 274 -12.60 7.32 -8.65
CA ALA A 274 -13.16 6.88 -9.94
C ALA A 274 -12.04 6.51 -10.95
N ALA A 275 -10.95 7.30 -10.98
CA ALA A 275 -9.79 7.00 -11.81
C ALA A 275 -9.06 5.72 -11.35
N CYS A 276 -8.85 5.50 -10.04
CA CYS A 276 -8.29 4.26 -9.49
C CYS A 276 -9.13 3.04 -9.85
N GLY A 277 -10.46 3.15 -9.69
CA GLY A 277 -11.37 2.07 -10.06
C GLY A 277 -11.32 1.69 -11.53
N LYS A 278 -11.08 2.65 -12.44
CA LYS A 278 -10.84 2.39 -13.87
C LYS A 278 -9.44 1.81 -14.10
N ALA A 279 -8.41 2.45 -13.54
CA ALA A 279 -7.02 2.04 -13.71
C ALA A 279 -6.78 0.57 -13.35
N MET A 280 -7.37 0.10 -12.23
CA MET A 280 -7.21 -1.27 -11.77
C MET A 280 -8.04 -2.31 -12.57
N ARG A 281 -8.87 -1.89 -13.51
CA ARG A 281 -9.59 -2.73 -14.47
C ARG A 281 -9.05 -2.68 -15.89
N GLU A 282 -8.08 -1.80 -16.17
CA GLU A 282 -7.42 -1.74 -17.47
C GLU A 282 -6.63 -3.04 -17.72
N PRO A 283 -6.73 -3.63 -18.91
CA PRO A 283 -6.04 -4.87 -19.25
C PRO A 283 -4.54 -4.84 -18.96
N ALA A 284 -3.88 -3.72 -19.25
CA ALA A 284 -2.44 -3.56 -19.03
C ALA A 284 -2.09 -3.64 -17.53
N ALA A 285 -2.87 -3.01 -16.64
CA ALA A 285 -2.65 -3.09 -15.19
C ALA A 285 -2.93 -4.50 -14.66
N LEU A 286 -4.03 -5.11 -15.11
CA LEU A 286 -4.41 -6.48 -14.73
C LEU A 286 -3.32 -7.48 -15.11
N GLU A 287 -2.86 -7.45 -16.36
CA GLU A 287 -1.82 -8.35 -16.87
C GLU A 287 -0.48 -8.14 -16.14
N HIS A 288 -0.08 -6.87 -16.01
CA HIS A 288 1.17 -6.52 -15.33
C HIS A 288 1.21 -7.02 -13.88
N LEU A 289 0.12 -6.83 -13.12
CA LEU A 289 0.04 -7.26 -11.73
C LEU A 289 -0.12 -8.79 -11.60
N ALA A 290 -0.96 -9.40 -12.45
CA ALA A 290 -1.22 -10.84 -12.41
C ALA A 290 0.00 -11.68 -12.78
N LYS A 291 0.89 -11.20 -13.67
CA LYS A 291 2.13 -11.87 -14.05
C LYS A 291 2.96 -12.33 -12.85
N ASP A 292 2.98 -11.52 -11.81
CA ASP A 292 3.75 -11.76 -10.59
C ASP A 292 2.84 -11.96 -9.36
N ALA A 293 1.64 -12.51 -9.60
CA ALA A 293 0.67 -12.92 -8.59
C ALA A 293 0.07 -11.78 -7.72
N ALA A 294 0.15 -10.53 -8.14
CA ALA A 294 -0.65 -9.48 -7.52
C ALA A 294 -2.06 -9.45 -8.10
N ILE A 295 -3.04 -9.17 -7.25
CA ILE A 295 -4.45 -9.12 -7.62
C ILE A 295 -4.90 -7.66 -7.58
N ALA A 296 -5.17 -7.08 -8.76
CA ALA A 296 -5.77 -5.74 -8.84
C ALA A 296 -7.18 -5.73 -8.25
N VAL A 297 -7.57 -4.66 -7.56
CA VAL A 297 -8.88 -4.55 -6.90
C VAL A 297 -9.67 -3.35 -7.43
N GLY A 298 -9.27 -2.11 -7.14
CA GLY A 298 -9.90 -0.90 -7.65
C GLY A 298 -11.31 -0.65 -7.07
N GLY A 299 -11.47 -0.76 -5.76
CA GLY A 299 -12.73 -0.53 -5.05
C GLY A 299 -13.03 0.96 -4.79
N THR A 300 -14.21 1.22 -4.21
CA THR A 300 -14.66 2.54 -3.78
C THR A 300 -13.99 3.00 -2.47
N PRO A 301 -14.03 4.30 -2.14
CA PRO A 301 -13.56 4.80 -0.84
C PRO A 301 -14.23 4.12 0.35
N ALA A 302 -15.54 3.87 0.28
CA ALA A 302 -16.31 3.23 1.35
C ALA A 302 -15.90 1.76 1.55
N GLU A 303 -15.72 1.02 0.45
CA GLU A 303 -15.23 -0.37 0.50
C GLU A 303 -13.82 -0.44 1.09
N PHE A 304 -12.95 0.49 0.71
CA PHE A 304 -11.59 0.52 1.25
C PHE A 304 -11.56 0.91 2.73
N ALA A 305 -12.39 1.86 3.17
CA ALA A 305 -12.55 2.19 4.59
C ALA A 305 -13.03 0.98 5.40
N ALA A 306 -14.05 0.26 4.92
CA ALA A 306 -14.57 -0.95 5.56
C ALA A 306 -13.52 -2.07 5.61
N PHE A 307 -12.73 -2.22 4.55
CA PHE A 307 -11.63 -3.17 4.48
C PHE A 307 -10.54 -2.85 5.53
N ILE A 308 -10.12 -1.58 5.64
CA ILE A 308 -9.15 -1.15 6.68
C ILE A 308 -9.68 -1.48 8.08
N ALA A 309 -10.95 -1.19 8.36
CA ALA A 309 -11.55 -1.47 9.65
C ALA A 309 -11.57 -2.99 9.97
N THR A 310 -11.87 -3.82 8.98
CA THR A 310 -11.84 -5.29 9.09
C THR A 310 -10.41 -5.79 9.36
N GLU A 311 -9.43 -5.31 8.62
CA GLU A 311 -8.02 -5.68 8.79
C GLU A 311 -7.49 -5.27 10.18
N ARG A 312 -7.84 -4.08 10.67
CA ARG A 312 -7.48 -3.65 12.04
C ARG A 312 -8.02 -4.61 13.10
N LYS A 313 -9.30 -5.00 13.01
CA LYS A 313 -9.92 -5.96 13.92
C LYS A 313 -9.26 -7.33 13.85
N ARG A 314 -8.91 -7.78 12.65
CA ARG A 314 -8.26 -9.07 12.41
C ARG A 314 -6.88 -9.14 13.06
N TRP A 315 -6.06 -8.08 12.86
CA TRP A 315 -4.65 -8.11 13.24
C TRP A 315 -4.38 -7.67 14.68
N GLN A 316 -5.23 -6.86 15.29
CA GLN A 316 -5.05 -6.42 16.67
C GLN A 316 -4.79 -7.57 17.66
N PRO A 317 -5.60 -8.64 17.72
CA PRO A 317 -5.34 -9.76 18.63
C PRO A 317 -4.08 -10.56 18.27
N VAL A 318 -3.74 -10.67 16.98
CA VAL A 318 -2.52 -11.34 16.52
C VAL A 318 -1.29 -10.55 16.97
N ILE A 319 -1.28 -9.23 16.78
CA ILE A 319 -0.19 -8.35 17.21
C ILE A 319 0.04 -8.45 18.72
N ALA A 320 -1.04 -8.39 19.52
CA ALA A 320 -0.96 -8.50 20.97
C ALA A 320 -0.41 -9.86 21.40
N ARG A 321 -0.89 -10.96 20.82
CA ARG A 321 -0.47 -12.33 21.14
C ARG A 321 0.97 -12.61 20.70
N ALA A 322 1.37 -12.15 19.52
CA ALA A 322 2.73 -12.28 19.01
C ALA A 322 3.72 -11.31 19.68
N LYS A 323 3.21 -10.39 20.54
CA LYS A 323 4.00 -9.35 21.20
C LYS A 323 4.87 -8.54 20.24
N ILE A 324 4.30 -8.24 19.05
CA ILE A 324 4.99 -7.45 18.05
C ILE A 324 5.25 -6.05 18.60
N LYS A 325 6.51 -5.64 18.59
CA LYS A 325 6.96 -4.32 19.10
C LYS A 325 7.82 -3.65 18.02
N PRO A 326 7.90 -2.32 18.00
CA PRO A 326 8.97 -1.64 17.32
C PRO A 326 10.30 -1.95 18.04
N ASP A 327 11.39 -2.13 17.29
CA ASP A 327 12.75 -2.26 17.87
C ASP A 327 13.24 -0.91 18.39
#